data_d632c1b27e5d207882beaeaa1dd86d4f
#
_entry.id   d632c1b27e5d207882beaeaa1dd86d4f
#
_cell.length_a   1.000
_cell.length_b   1.000
_cell.length_c   1.000
_cell.angle_alpha   90.00
_cell.angle_beta   90.00
_cell.angle_gamma   90.00
#
_symmetry.space_group_name_H-M   'P 1'
#
loop_
_entity.id
_entity.type
_entity.pdbx_description
1 polymer ?
#
loop_
_entity_poly.entity_id
_entity_poly.type
_entity_poly.pdbx_seq_one_letter_code
_entity_poly.pdbx_strand_id
1 'polypeptide(L)'
;MQNFRSYTDDSFEFEAGVNIIVGPNASGKTNLLQAVAVILNGNSFKPRDNELVRFGKNWSRLDCVADGQQRILKISNEDDRLQKIYEINNQLIRRLTLDKTLPVVLFEPNHLQLMIRGPEQRRDYFDDLLERTLPGFKTTAAKYRRAVAQRNALLKRGPAKAQQQLFVWNIRLSELGAEIVQARYALLETFNKKISRVYSQIAGKRTSIKLDYVTPLRIDNYSSSLLSHLEKNTNRDFNLGFTSYGPHREDIGITINKKPAATHASRGEMRSIVLALKIAELDLLESARDTKPLLLLDDVFSELDGARRRHLVEHLKNHQTLITTTDADSVIAHFDSHHLISLQK
;
A
#
# COMPACT_ATOMS: atom_id res chain seq x y z
N MET A 1 13.05 13.07 -16.03
CA MET A 1 13.35 13.07 -14.59
C MET A 1 14.77 13.49 -14.31
N GLN A 2 14.98 14.32 -13.29
CA GLN A 2 16.29 14.89 -12.96
C GLN A 2 16.64 14.62 -11.50
N ASN A 3 17.90 14.20 -11.25
CA ASN A 3 18.45 13.89 -9.92
C ASN A 3 17.57 12.97 -9.06
N PHE A 4 16.92 11.99 -9.66
CA PHE A 4 16.04 11.05 -8.96
C PHE A 4 16.74 9.70 -8.77
N ARG A 5 16.99 9.29 -7.54
CA ARG A 5 17.66 8.01 -7.24
C ARG A 5 18.96 7.83 -8.03
N SER A 6 19.01 6.86 -8.97
CA SER A 6 20.15 6.57 -9.84
C SER A 6 20.19 7.46 -11.09
N TYR A 7 19.09 8.11 -11.43
CA TYR A 7 18.96 8.90 -12.65
C TYR A 7 19.51 10.32 -12.49
N THR A 8 20.22 10.80 -13.52
CA THR A 8 20.80 12.14 -13.55
C THR A 8 19.91 13.11 -14.30
N ASP A 9 19.65 12.80 -15.57
CA ASP A 9 18.71 13.50 -16.45
C ASP A 9 18.31 12.51 -17.55
N ASP A 10 17.09 11.95 -17.41
CA ASP A 10 16.62 10.87 -18.26
C ASP A 10 15.15 11.09 -18.62
N SER A 11 14.74 10.64 -19.80
CA SER A 11 13.36 10.67 -20.27
C SER A 11 12.95 9.31 -20.80
N PHE A 12 11.67 8.97 -20.60
CA PHE A 12 11.08 7.71 -21.06
C PHE A 12 9.69 7.99 -21.63
N GLU A 13 9.38 7.32 -22.72
CA GLU A 13 8.05 7.32 -23.32
C GLU A 13 7.40 5.97 -23.05
N PHE A 14 6.11 6.00 -22.72
CA PHE A 14 5.32 4.81 -22.46
C PHE A 14 4.11 4.77 -23.39
N GLU A 15 3.90 3.64 -24.04
CA GLU A 15 2.73 3.41 -24.87
C GLU A 15 1.52 2.96 -24.04
N ALA A 16 0.33 3.11 -24.61
CA ALA A 16 -0.86 2.46 -24.09
C ALA A 16 -0.67 0.93 -24.13
N GLY A 17 -1.10 0.22 -23.07
CA GLY A 17 -0.92 -1.22 -22.98
C GLY A 17 0.38 -1.60 -22.25
N VAL A 18 1.10 -2.59 -22.74
CA VAL A 18 2.22 -3.22 -22.01
C VAL A 18 3.55 -2.60 -22.42
N ASN A 19 4.28 -2.09 -21.42
CA ASN A 19 5.64 -1.58 -21.57
C ASN A 19 6.59 -2.48 -20.78
N ILE A 20 7.58 -3.06 -21.43
CA ILE A 20 8.56 -3.96 -20.83
C ILE A 20 9.88 -3.20 -20.69
N ILE A 21 10.31 -3.00 -19.46
CA ILE A 21 11.54 -2.31 -19.08
C ILE A 21 12.58 -3.38 -18.76
N VAL A 22 13.54 -3.57 -19.67
CA VAL A 22 14.59 -4.57 -19.54
C VAL A 22 15.94 -3.95 -19.21
N GLY A 23 16.71 -4.60 -18.38
CA GLY A 23 18.07 -4.19 -18.04
C GLY A 23 18.69 -5.07 -16.97
N PRO A 24 20.01 -5.01 -16.79
CA PRO A 24 20.69 -5.79 -15.76
C PRO A 24 20.25 -5.37 -14.35
N ASN A 25 20.63 -6.17 -13.34
CA ASN A 25 20.41 -5.78 -11.96
C ASN A 25 21.10 -4.45 -11.65
N ALA A 26 20.46 -3.62 -10.84
CA ALA A 26 20.91 -2.27 -10.49
C ALA A 26 20.93 -1.25 -11.64
N SER A 27 20.34 -1.51 -12.83
CA SER A 27 20.21 -0.54 -13.92
C SER A 27 19.18 0.57 -13.64
N GLY A 28 18.44 0.51 -12.53
CA GLY A 28 17.47 1.55 -12.20
C GLY A 28 16.01 1.18 -12.46
N LYS A 29 15.67 -0.02 -12.94
CA LYS A 29 14.31 -0.48 -13.25
C LYS A 29 13.30 -0.14 -12.15
N THR A 30 13.57 -0.60 -10.93
CA THR A 30 12.73 -0.31 -9.74
C THR A 30 12.63 1.19 -9.45
N ASN A 31 13.72 1.95 -9.67
CA ASN A 31 13.74 3.40 -9.47
C ASN A 31 12.83 4.13 -10.47
N LEU A 32 12.74 3.63 -11.71
CA LEU A 32 11.81 4.16 -12.71
C LEU A 32 10.35 3.93 -12.30
N LEU A 33 9.99 2.70 -11.89
CA LEU A 33 8.64 2.44 -11.37
C LEU A 33 8.32 3.30 -10.14
N GLN A 34 9.32 3.53 -9.27
CA GLN A 34 9.17 4.40 -8.11
C GLN A 34 8.91 5.86 -8.51
N ALA A 35 9.60 6.38 -9.52
CA ALA A 35 9.38 7.73 -10.02
C ALA A 35 7.93 7.89 -10.53
N VAL A 36 7.44 6.92 -11.31
CA VAL A 36 6.08 6.90 -11.81
C VAL A 36 5.06 6.84 -10.64
N ALA A 37 5.25 5.96 -9.67
CA ALA A 37 4.34 5.88 -8.52
C ALA A 37 4.29 7.18 -7.72
N VAL A 38 5.45 7.78 -7.41
CA VAL A 38 5.52 8.99 -6.59
C VAL A 38 4.86 10.19 -7.27
N ILE A 39 5.06 10.38 -8.58
CA ILE A 39 4.47 11.53 -9.29
C ILE A 39 2.95 11.36 -9.48
N LEU A 40 2.45 10.13 -9.60
CA LEU A 40 1.03 9.85 -9.83
C LEU A 40 0.21 9.81 -8.54
N ASN A 41 0.69 9.15 -7.49
CA ASN A 41 -0.08 8.95 -6.25
C ASN A 41 0.56 9.55 -4.99
N GLY A 42 1.77 10.10 -5.08
CA GLY A 42 2.45 10.75 -3.95
C GLY A 42 3.20 9.80 -3.01
N ASN A 43 3.02 8.50 -3.12
CA ASN A 43 3.62 7.51 -2.24
C ASN A 43 4.78 6.80 -2.92
N SER A 44 5.92 6.77 -2.22
CA SER A 44 7.01 5.85 -2.53
C SER A 44 6.68 4.49 -1.92
N PHE A 45 6.76 3.42 -2.69
CA PHE A 45 6.60 2.06 -2.14
C PHE A 45 7.85 1.57 -1.38
N LYS A 46 8.87 2.43 -1.23
CA LYS A 46 10.00 2.19 -0.33
C LYS A 46 9.89 3.07 0.91
N PRO A 47 10.35 2.60 2.08
CA PRO A 47 10.04 3.20 3.37
C PRO A 47 10.67 4.57 3.63
N ARG A 48 11.58 5.06 2.79
CA ARG A 48 12.29 6.31 3.04
C ARG A 48 12.21 7.26 1.85
N ASP A 49 11.40 8.28 2.00
CA ASP A 49 11.27 9.35 0.99
C ASP A 49 12.55 10.21 0.83
N ASN A 50 13.38 10.32 1.88
CA ASN A 50 14.64 11.05 1.81
C ASN A 50 15.66 10.45 0.82
N GLU A 51 15.47 9.20 0.42
CA GLU A 51 16.28 8.55 -0.61
C GLU A 51 15.79 8.81 -2.04
N LEU A 52 14.73 9.58 -2.27
CA LEU A 52 14.22 9.90 -3.61
C LEU A 52 15.15 10.83 -4.37
N VAL A 53 15.82 11.74 -3.67
CA VAL A 53 16.83 12.62 -4.26
C VAL A 53 18.13 11.83 -4.45
N ARG A 54 18.78 12.05 -5.59
CA ARG A 54 20.05 11.41 -5.92
C ARG A 54 21.11 11.75 -4.86
N PHE A 55 21.92 10.78 -4.51
CA PHE A 55 23.02 10.95 -3.57
C PHE A 55 23.94 12.12 -3.99
N GLY A 56 24.27 13.01 -3.05
CA GLY A 56 25.06 14.20 -3.30
C GLY A 56 24.32 15.36 -3.97
N LYS A 57 22.99 15.28 -4.11
CA LYS A 57 22.14 16.36 -4.60
C LYS A 57 21.10 16.78 -3.55
N ASN A 58 20.70 18.05 -3.58
CA ASN A 58 19.73 18.61 -2.65
C ASN A 58 18.32 18.72 -3.25
N TRP A 59 18.16 18.39 -4.53
CA TRP A 59 16.87 18.46 -5.20
C TRP A 59 16.72 17.37 -6.26
N SER A 60 15.46 17.08 -6.57
CA SER A 60 15.06 16.23 -7.69
C SER A 60 13.81 16.79 -8.35
N ARG A 61 13.64 16.52 -9.65
CA ARG A 61 12.45 16.91 -10.41
C ARG A 61 11.98 15.74 -11.27
N LEU A 62 10.67 15.50 -11.22
CA LEU A 62 9.97 14.60 -12.10
C LEU A 62 8.94 15.39 -12.89
N ASP A 63 8.89 15.17 -14.19
CA ASP A 63 7.90 15.73 -15.11
C ASP A 63 7.22 14.56 -15.82
N CYS A 64 5.90 14.58 -15.95
CA CYS A 64 5.19 13.61 -16.77
C CYS A 64 3.90 14.20 -17.36
N VAL A 65 3.44 13.59 -18.45
CA VAL A 65 2.08 13.74 -18.96
C VAL A 65 1.36 12.43 -18.69
N ALA A 66 0.26 12.47 -17.96
CA ALA A 66 -0.53 11.31 -17.63
C ALA A 66 -2.02 11.68 -17.62
N ASP A 67 -2.86 10.90 -18.30
CA ASP A 67 -4.29 11.13 -18.43
C ASP A 67 -4.61 12.57 -18.90
N GLY A 68 -3.87 13.05 -19.92
CA GLY A 68 -3.97 14.40 -20.47
C GLY A 68 -3.56 15.54 -19.53
N GLN A 69 -3.01 15.23 -18.35
CA GLN A 69 -2.54 16.22 -17.37
C GLN A 69 -1.02 16.30 -17.36
N GLN A 70 -0.51 17.54 -17.44
CA GLN A 70 0.89 17.79 -17.15
C GLN A 70 1.11 17.80 -15.63
N ARG A 71 2.04 17.00 -15.15
CA ARG A 71 2.38 16.85 -13.74
C ARG A 71 3.87 17.07 -13.53
N ILE A 72 4.21 17.87 -12.54
CA ILE A 72 5.58 18.13 -12.12
C ILE A 72 5.65 17.88 -10.61
N LEU A 73 6.67 17.12 -10.19
CA LEU A 73 7.01 16.97 -8.78
C LEU A 73 8.40 17.52 -8.54
N LYS A 74 8.52 18.53 -7.70
CA LYS A 74 9.77 19.05 -7.19
C LYS A 74 10.00 18.52 -5.79
N ILE A 75 11.16 17.95 -5.56
CA ILE A 75 11.60 17.43 -4.27
C ILE A 75 12.83 18.21 -3.85
N SER A 76 12.83 18.85 -2.69
CA SER A 76 14.00 19.50 -2.11
C SER A 76 14.29 18.91 -0.73
N ASN A 77 15.55 18.84 -0.38
CA ASN A 77 16.02 18.46 0.94
C ASN A 77 16.73 19.67 1.55
N GLU A 78 16.01 20.41 2.37
CA GLU A 78 16.50 21.59 3.09
C GLU A 78 16.49 21.29 4.58
N ASP A 79 17.62 21.50 5.26
CA ASP A 79 17.79 21.25 6.71
C ASP A 79 17.30 19.86 7.16
N ASP A 80 17.66 18.80 6.40
CA ASP A 80 17.22 17.43 6.62
C ASP A 80 15.70 17.23 6.55
N ARG A 81 14.97 18.20 6.01
CA ARG A 81 13.53 18.10 5.78
C ARG A 81 13.24 17.97 4.30
N LEU A 82 12.68 16.82 3.93
CA LEU A 82 12.20 16.59 2.58
C LEU A 82 10.89 17.36 2.35
N GLN A 83 10.88 18.22 1.34
CA GLN A 83 9.70 18.91 0.86
C GLN A 83 9.31 18.37 -0.51
N LYS A 84 8.02 18.12 -0.71
CA LYS A 84 7.44 17.73 -2.00
C LYS A 84 6.45 18.81 -2.43
N ILE A 85 6.63 19.36 -3.62
CA ILE A 85 5.73 20.34 -4.22
C ILE A 85 5.28 19.78 -5.56
N TYR A 86 3.97 19.64 -5.73
CA TYR A 86 3.35 19.18 -6.97
C TYR A 86 2.84 20.37 -7.76
N GLU A 87 2.90 20.25 -9.08
CA GLU A 87 2.26 21.16 -10.01
C GLU A 87 1.47 20.32 -11.01
N ILE A 88 0.16 20.57 -11.13
CA ILE A 88 -0.73 19.86 -12.03
C ILE A 88 -1.41 20.91 -12.89
N ASN A 89 -1.21 20.85 -14.22
CA ASN A 89 -1.73 21.82 -15.17
C ASN A 89 -1.44 23.27 -14.72
N ASN A 90 -0.21 23.57 -14.35
CA ASN A 90 0.29 24.87 -13.85
C ASN A 90 -0.31 25.32 -12.51
N GLN A 91 -1.01 24.45 -11.78
CA GLN A 91 -1.48 24.73 -10.42
C GLN A 91 -0.59 24.11 -9.37
N LEU A 92 -0.03 24.91 -8.47
CA LEU A 92 0.81 24.45 -7.38
C LEU A 92 -0.02 23.81 -6.27
N ILE A 93 0.37 22.58 -5.89
CA ILE A 93 -0.30 21.77 -4.87
C ILE A 93 0.74 21.31 -3.85
N ARG A 94 0.64 21.76 -2.61
CA ARG A 94 1.56 21.35 -1.53
C ARG A 94 1.30 19.93 -1.02
N ARG A 95 0.08 19.43 -1.21
CA ARG A 95 -0.32 18.11 -0.76
C ARG A 95 -1.30 17.48 -1.75
N LEU A 96 -0.96 16.34 -2.29
CA LEU A 96 -1.87 15.57 -3.14
C LEU A 96 -3.06 15.08 -2.29
N THR A 97 -4.24 15.51 -2.65
CA THR A 97 -5.51 14.96 -2.17
C THR A 97 -5.92 13.79 -3.05
N LEU A 98 -6.83 12.97 -2.57
CA LEU A 98 -7.22 11.74 -3.26
C LEU A 98 -7.70 11.99 -4.70
N ASP A 99 -8.48 13.05 -4.92
CA ASP A 99 -8.98 13.49 -6.22
C ASP A 99 -7.89 13.97 -7.21
N LYS A 100 -6.71 14.32 -6.69
CA LYS A 100 -5.53 14.74 -7.48
C LYS A 100 -4.54 13.61 -7.74
N THR A 101 -4.76 12.43 -7.17
CA THR A 101 -3.94 11.25 -7.43
C THR A 101 -4.48 10.45 -8.62
N LEU A 102 -3.60 9.77 -9.36
CA LEU A 102 -4.00 8.72 -10.29
C LEU A 102 -3.80 7.35 -9.64
N PRO A 103 -4.73 6.40 -9.83
CA PRO A 103 -4.63 5.10 -9.21
C PRO A 103 -3.48 4.28 -9.82
N VAL A 104 -2.68 3.69 -8.94
CA VAL A 104 -1.54 2.84 -9.30
C VAL A 104 -1.61 1.56 -8.48
N VAL A 105 -1.45 0.40 -9.09
CA VAL A 105 -1.29 -0.88 -8.40
C VAL A 105 0.12 -1.40 -8.61
N LEU A 106 0.84 -1.58 -7.52
CA LEU A 106 2.18 -2.15 -7.54
C LEU A 106 2.12 -3.65 -7.23
N PHE A 107 2.81 -4.43 -8.05
CA PHE A 107 3.15 -5.82 -7.79
C PHE A 107 4.66 -5.91 -7.59
N GLU A 108 5.10 -6.44 -6.46
CA GLU A 108 6.52 -6.67 -6.15
C GLU A 108 6.72 -7.96 -5.36
N PRO A 109 7.90 -8.61 -5.42
CA PRO A 109 8.18 -9.85 -4.68
C PRO A 109 8.02 -9.70 -3.18
N ASN A 110 8.28 -8.50 -2.63
CA ASN A 110 8.16 -8.20 -1.21
C ASN A 110 6.73 -8.32 -0.66
N HIS A 111 5.69 -8.33 -1.50
CA HIS A 111 4.32 -8.54 -1.05
C HIS A 111 4.09 -9.92 -0.38
N LEU A 112 4.96 -10.91 -0.59
CA LEU A 112 4.96 -12.14 0.20
C LEU A 112 5.13 -11.89 1.70
N GLN A 113 5.75 -10.78 2.08
CA GLN A 113 5.91 -10.38 3.48
C GLN A 113 4.56 -10.15 4.19
N LEU A 114 3.48 -9.82 3.47
CA LEU A 114 2.12 -9.75 4.02
C LEU A 114 1.70 -11.06 4.68
N MET A 115 2.18 -12.19 4.16
CA MET A 115 1.87 -13.52 4.68
C MET A 115 2.77 -13.95 5.83
N ILE A 116 4.02 -13.50 5.84
CA ILE A 116 5.09 -14.04 6.70
C ILE A 116 5.35 -13.11 7.89
N ARG A 117 5.27 -11.80 7.68
CA ARG A 117 5.56 -10.81 8.72
C ARG A 117 4.36 -10.57 9.64
N GLY A 118 4.61 -9.76 10.68
CA GLY A 118 3.64 -9.47 11.72
C GLY A 118 2.41 -8.67 11.28
N PRO A 119 1.48 -8.44 12.22
CA PRO A 119 0.21 -7.72 11.99
C PRO A 119 0.37 -6.31 11.41
N GLU A 120 1.47 -5.63 11.72
CA GLU A 120 1.75 -4.25 11.28
C GLU A 120 1.67 -4.12 9.76
N GLN A 121 2.34 -5.01 9.03
CA GLN A 121 2.37 -4.95 7.57
C GLN A 121 1.03 -5.26 6.92
N ARG A 122 0.24 -6.15 7.51
CA ARG A 122 -1.12 -6.39 7.03
C ARG A 122 -1.99 -5.16 7.24
N ARG A 123 -1.91 -4.53 8.43
CA ARG A 123 -2.61 -3.27 8.67
C ARG A 123 -2.19 -2.18 7.69
N ASP A 124 -0.89 -1.99 7.50
CA ASP A 124 -0.36 -0.96 6.60
C ASP A 124 -0.84 -1.16 5.16
N TYR A 125 -0.88 -2.41 4.68
CA TYR A 125 -1.40 -2.72 3.34
C TYR A 125 -2.89 -2.35 3.19
N PHE A 126 -3.74 -2.77 4.13
CA PHE A 126 -5.17 -2.49 4.05
C PHE A 126 -5.49 -1.01 4.34
N ASP A 127 -4.75 -0.36 5.24
CA ASP A 127 -4.90 1.07 5.51
C ASP A 127 -4.46 1.92 4.32
N ASP A 128 -3.34 1.57 3.63
CA ASP A 128 -2.94 2.24 2.39
C ASP A 128 -4.03 2.12 1.31
N LEU A 129 -4.63 0.96 1.18
CA LEU A 129 -5.74 0.76 0.25
C LEU A 129 -6.97 1.59 0.61
N LEU A 130 -7.31 1.70 1.90
CA LEU A 130 -8.38 2.58 2.38
C LEU A 130 -8.04 4.06 2.15
N GLU A 131 -6.78 4.48 2.34
CA GLU A 131 -6.36 5.85 2.03
C GLU A 131 -6.54 6.21 0.55
N ARG A 132 -6.43 5.22 -0.35
CA ARG A 132 -6.58 5.38 -1.81
C ARG A 132 -8.01 5.22 -2.34
N THR A 133 -8.94 4.68 -1.53
CA THR A 133 -10.31 4.37 -1.96
C THR A 133 -11.40 5.06 -1.14
N LEU A 134 -11.12 5.42 0.12
CA LEU A 134 -12.11 6.01 1.03
C LEU A 134 -11.75 7.46 1.38
N PRO A 135 -12.47 8.46 0.86
CA PRO A 135 -12.25 9.86 1.21
C PRO A 135 -12.31 10.08 2.74
N GLY A 136 -11.35 10.82 3.27
CA GLY A 136 -11.30 11.13 4.71
C GLY A 136 -10.56 10.10 5.57
N PHE A 137 -10.40 8.85 5.13
CA PHE A 137 -9.75 7.80 5.94
C PHE A 137 -8.32 8.20 6.39
N LYS A 138 -7.52 8.76 5.49
CA LYS A 138 -6.17 9.27 5.81
C LYS A 138 -6.19 10.27 6.96
N THR A 139 -7.19 11.14 7.01
CA THR A 139 -7.35 12.14 8.06
C THR A 139 -7.75 11.49 9.39
N THR A 140 -8.70 10.56 9.37
CA THR A 140 -9.11 9.79 10.55
C THR A 140 -7.95 8.97 11.12
N ALA A 141 -7.21 8.25 10.28
CA ALA A 141 -6.03 7.49 10.69
C ALA A 141 -4.92 8.39 11.29
N ALA A 142 -4.68 9.57 10.71
CA ALA A 142 -3.73 10.54 11.26
C ALA A 142 -4.17 11.10 12.61
N LYS A 143 -5.47 11.42 12.78
CA LYS A 143 -6.04 11.86 14.06
C LYS A 143 -5.91 10.77 15.13
N TYR A 144 -6.19 9.51 14.75
CA TYR A 144 -6.05 8.36 15.65
C TYR A 144 -4.60 8.17 16.10
N ARG A 145 -3.62 8.17 15.17
CA ARG A 145 -2.19 8.07 15.52
C ARG A 145 -1.74 9.18 16.48
N ARG A 146 -2.20 10.42 16.28
CA ARG A 146 -1.91 11.53 17.21
C ARG A 146 -2.53 11.30 18.57
N ALA A 147 -3.78 10.83 18.64
CA ALA A 147 -4.46 10.52 19.90
C ALA A 147 -3.72 9.42 20.68
N VAL A 148 -3.27 8.34 20.00
CA VAL A 148 -2.41 7.30 20.61
C VAL A 148 -1.13 7.91 21.17
N ALA A 149 -0.44 8.78 20.40
CA ALA A 149 0.79 9.42 20.84
C ALA A 149 0.58 10.29 22.08
N GLN A 150 -0.50 11.08 22.12
CA GLN A 150 -0.84 11.92 23.27
C GLN A 150 -1.17 11.08 24.50
N ARG A 151 -2.00 10.03 24.35
CA ARG A 151 -2.29 9.12 25.46
C ARG A 151 -1.02 8.44 25.98
N ASN A 152 -0.15 7.96 25.10
CA ASN A 152 1.12 7.34 25.49
C ASN A 152 2.05 8.33 26.21
N ALA A 153 2.07 9.62 25.81
CA ALA A 153 2.82 10.64 26.51
C ALA A 153 2.30 10.88 27.93
N LEU A 154 0.97 10.81 28.14
CA LEU A 154 0.37 10.90 29.47
C LEU A 154 0.70 9.67 30.32
N LEU A 155 0.61 8.47 29.78
CA LEU A 155 0.95 7.22 30.48
C LEU A 155 2.38 7.27 31.03
N LYS A 156 3.33 7.82 30.27
CA LYS A 156 4.73 7.97 30.71
C LYS A 156 4.93 8.98 31.84
N ARG A 157 3.96 9.89 32.08
CA ARG A 157 4.02 10.86 33.18
C ARG A 157 3.58 10.29 34.53
N GLY A 158 2.98 9.10 34.53
CA GLY A 158 2.48 8.38 35.71
C GLY A 158 1.08 8.80 36.15
N PRO A 159 0.44 7.99 37.00
CA PRO A 159 -0.98 8.11 37.38
C PRO A 159 -1.34 9.46 38.02
N ALA A 160 -0.51 9.93 38.96
CA ALA A 160 -0.79 11.15 39.72
C ALA A 160 -0.97 12.42 38.88
N LYS A 161 -0.35 12.46 37.68
CA LYS A 161 -0.37 13.63 36.79
C LYS A 161 -1.29 13.48 35.58
N ALA A 162 -1.73 12.28 35.28
CA ALA A 162 -2.33 11.97 33.97
C ALA A 162 -3.76 11.42 34.03
N GLN A 163 -4.21 10.88 35.17
CA GLN A 163 -5.45 10.09 35.26
C GLN A 163 -6.70 10.83 34.78
N GLN A 164 -6.86 12.11 35.14
CA GLN A 164 -8.01 12.91 34.70
C GLN A 164 -7.99 13.19 33.19
N GLN A 165 -6.80 13.40 32.62
CA GLN A 165 -6.66 13.71 31.21
C GLN A 165 -6.82 12.46 30.30
N LEU A 166 -6.54 11.28 30.83
CA LEU A 166 -6.66 10.02 30.07
C LEU A 166 -8.10 9.74 29.60
N PHE A 167 -9.11 10.12 30.39
CA PHE A 167 -10.50 9.88 30.02
C PHE A 167 -10.88 10.52 28.68
N VAL A 168 -10.48 11.77 28.47
CA VAL A 168 -10.74 12.48 27.19
C VAL A 168 -10.09 11.77 26.01
N TRP A 169 -8.85 11.29 26.19
CA TRP A 169 -8.16 10.54 25.15
C TRP A 169 -8.75 9.13 24.95
N ASN A 170 -9.25 8.48 25.99
CA ASN A 170 -9.95 7.19 25.86
C ASN A 170 -11.21 7.34 25.01
N ILE A 171 -12.04 8.37 25.24
CA ILE A 171 -13.21 8.68 24.40
C ILE A 171 -12.75 8.90 22.95
N ARG A 172 -11.79 9.79 22.76
CA ARG A 172 -11.32 10.13 21.39
C ARG A 172 -10.76 8.94 20.63
N LEU A 173 -10.01 8.06 21.30
CA LEU A 173 -9.49 6.83 20.74
C LEU A 173 -10.60 5.83 20.40
N SER A 174 -11.63 5.72 21.25
CA SER A 174 -12.73 4.80 21.01
C SER A 174 -13.59 5.21 19.80
N GLU A 175 -13.84 6.51 19.63
CA GLU A 175 -14.55 7.05 18.47
C GLU A 175 -13.76 6.84 17.15
N LEU A 176 -12.54 7.36 17.10
CA LEU A 176 -11.69 7.25 15.91
C LEU A 176 -11.32 5.78 15.60
N GLY A 177 -11.15 4.97 16.65
CA GLY A 177 -10.89 3.54 16.51
C GLY A 177 -12.06 2.80 15.87
N ALA A 178 -13.29 3.14 16.24
CA ALA A 178 -14.48 2.57 15.65
C ALA A 178 -14.61 2.91 14.14
N GLU A 179 -14.34 4.16 13.76
CA GLU A 179 -14.31 4.55 12.33
C GLU A 179 -13.31 3.73 11.53
N ILE A 180 -12.08 3.53 12.05
CA ILE A 180 -11.04 2.74 11.39
C ILE A 180 -11.47 1.28 11.25
N VAL A 181 -11.99 0.67 12.32
CA VAL A 181 -12.39 -0.75 12.31
C VAL A 181 -13.57 -0.99 11.40
N GLN A 182 -14.56 -0.10 11.36
CA GLN A 182 -15.66 -0.18 10.41
C GLN A 182 -15.17 -0.13 8.96
N ALA A 183 -14.25 0.78 8.65
CA ALA A 183 -13.69 0.90 7.30
C ALA A 183 -12.91 -0.38 6.91
N ARG A 184 -12.05 -0.90 7.80
CA ARG A 184 -11.32 -2.16 7.58
C ARG A 184 -12.28 -3.32 7.39
N TYR A 185 -13.28 -3.45 8.24
CA TYR A 185 -14.26 -4.54 8.16
C TYR A 185 -15.03 -4.51 6.83
N ALA A 186 -15.53 -3.36 6.42
CA ALA A 186 -16.21 -3.19 5.13
C ALA A 186 -15.31 -3.53 3.93
N LEU A 187 -14.03 -3.17 4.01
CA LEU A 187 -13.05 -3.55 3.00
C LEU A 187 -12.85 -5.06 2.93
N LEU A 188 -12.67 -5.73 4.08
CA LEU A 188 -12.50 -7.19 4.14
C LEU A 188 -13.72 -7.93 3.61
N GLU A 189 -14.94 -7.46 3.91
CA GLU A 189 -16.18 -8.01 3.35
C GLU A 189 -16.20 -7.88 1.82
N THR A 190 -15.72 -6.76 1.28
CA THR A 190 -15.62 -6.56 -0.18
C THR A 190 -14.63 -7.55 -0.81
N PHE A 191 -13.48 -7.78 -0.18
CA PHE A 191 -12.51 -8.77 -0.63
C PHE A 191 -13.07 -10.20 -0.54
N ASN A 192 -13.74 -10.54 0.56
CA ASN A 192 -14.29 -11.87 0.80
C ASN A 192 -15.33 -12.30 -0.24
N LYS A 193 -16.04 -11.36 -0.88
CA LYS A 193 -16.99 -11.67 -1.96
C LYS A 193 -16.34 -12.32 -3.17
N LYS A 194 -15.04 -12.09 -3.43
CA LYS A 194 -14.38 -12.52 -4.67
C LYS A 194 -13.04 -13.23 -4.48
N ILE A 195 -12.37 -13.07 -3.35
CA ILE A 195 -10.99 -13.56 -3.14
C ILE A 195 -10.84 -15.07 -3.37
N SER A 196 -11.78 -15.88 -2.88
CA SER A 196 -11.75 -17.34 -3.08
C SER A 196 -11.90 -17.73 -4.54
N ARG A 197 -12.73 -17.01 -5.32
CA ARG A 197 -12.90 -17.23 -6.75
C ARG A 197 -11.62 -16.90 -7.51
N VAL A 198 -11.07 -15.71 -7.27
CA VAL A 198 -9.82 -15.26 -7.92
C VAL A 198 -8.67 -16.20 -7.59
N TYR A 199 -8.51 -16.57 -6.32
CA TYR A 199 -7.50 -17.54 -5.91
C TYR A 199 -7.66 -18.87 -6.63
N SER A 200 -8.90 -19.41 -6.72
CA SER A 200 -9.17 -20.71 -7.34
C SER A 200 -8.86 -20.71 -8.84
N GLN A 201 -9.08 -19.60 -9.52
CA GLN A 201 -8.68 -19.41 -10.91
C GLN A 201 -7.16 -19.47 -11.06
N ILE A 202 -6.41 -18.74 -10.21
CA ILE A 202 -4.94 -18.70 -10.22
C ILE A 202 -4.34 -20.08 -9.89
N ALA A 203 -4.89 -20.76 -8.88
CA ALA A 203 -4.35 -22.01 -8.37
C ALA A 203 -4.83 -23.28 -9.12
N GLY A 204 -5.80 -23.13 -10.04
CA GLY A 204 -6.39 -24.24 -10.78
C GLY A 204 -7.16 -25.25 -9.91
N LYS A 205 -7.46 -24.91 -8.66
CA LYS A 205 -8.20 -25.76 -7.71
C LYS A 205 -9.13 -24.94 -6.83
N ARG A 206 -10.32 -25.49 -6.54
CA ARG A 206 -11.30 -24.84 -5.65
C ARG A 206 -10.75 -24.81 -4.24
N THR A 207 -10.56 -23.59 -3.70
CA THR A 207 -9.99 -23.37 -2.38
C THR A 207 -10.68 -22.17 -1.71
N SER A 208 -11.00 -22.32 -0.44
CA SER A 208 -11.58 -21.22 0.35
C SER A 208 -10.47 -20.35 0.92
N ILE A 209 -10.49 -19.07 0.56
CA ILE A 209 -9.66 -18.03 1.18
C ILE A 209 -10.60 -17.08 1.92
N LYS A 210 -10.27 -16.71 3.15
CA LYS A 210 -11.03 -15.76 3.94
C LYS A 210 -10.12 -14.77 4.63
N LEU A 211 -10.56 -13.52 4.66
CA LEU A 211 -9.96 -12.42 5.41
C LEU A 211 -10.83 -12.12 6.61
N ASP A 212 -10.26 -12.16 7.80
CA ASP A 212 -10.97 -11.90 9.04
C ASP A 212 -10.30 -10.77 9.83
N TYR A 213 -11.11 -9.87 10.40
CA TYR A 213 -10.59 -8.89 11.33
C TYR A 213 -10.42 -9.53 12.71
N VAL A 214 -9.18 -9.57 13.20
CA VAL A 214 -8.82 -10.25 14.45
C VAL A 214 -8.69 -9.23 15.56
N THR A 215 -9.69 -9.24 16.45
CA THR A 215 -9.77 -8.35 17.61
C THR A 215 -10.39 -9.08 18.82
N PRO A 216 -9.95 -8.79 20.05
CA PRO A 216 -10.63 -9.27 21.26
C PRO A 216 -11.89 -8.46 21.58
N LEU A 217 -12.18 -7.38 20.81
CA LEU A 217 -13.27 -6.45 21.05
C LEU A 217 -14.50 -6.81 20.21
N ARG A 218 -15.68 -6.40 20.64
CA ARG A 218 -16.91 -6.59 19.88
C ARG A 218 -17.00 -5.56 18.76
N ILE A 219 -17.08 -6.01 17.52
CA ILE A 219 -17.10 -5.16 16.31
C ILE A 219 -18.43 -4.39 16.21
N ASP A 220 -19.56 -5.02 16.54
CA ASP A 220 -20.90 -4.43 16.53
C ASP A 220 -21.06 -3.21 17.47
N ASN A 221 -20.25 -3.15 18.53
CA ASN A 221 -20.22 -2.05 19.49
C ASN A 221 -18.76 -1.70 19.84
N TYR A 222 -17.94 -1.49 18.81
CA TYR A 222 -16.50 -1.37 18.99
C TYR A 222 -16.11 -0.15 19.84
N SER A 223 -16.73 1.01 19.66
CA SER A 223 -16.42 2.22 20.44
C SER A 223 -16.57 2.00 21.93
N SER A 224 -17.73 1.52 22.38
CA SER A 224 -17.98 1.25 23.81
C SER A 224 -17.11 0.11 24.34
N SER A 225 -16.87 -0.91 23.53
CA SER A 225 -15.98 -2.02 23.89
C SER A 225 -14.56 -1.53 24.10
N LEU A 226 -14.02 -0.71 23.19
CA LEU A 226 -12.67 -0.17 23.30
C LEU A 226 -12.57 0.78 24.51
N LEU A 227 -13.54 1.68 24.71
CA LEU A 227 -13.56 2.59 25.86
C LEU A 227 -13.45 1.81 27.17
N SER A 228 -14.33 0.81 27.36
CA SER A 228 -14.33 -0.05 28.55
C SER A 228 -12.99 -0.77 28.75
N HIS A 229 -12.36 -1.26 27.67
CA HIS A 229 -11.05 -1.92 27.78
C HIS A 229 -9.92 -0.95 28.12
N LEU A 230 -9.92 0.27 27.58
CA LEU A 230 -8.95 1.30 27.92
C LEU A 230 -9.04 1.73 29.38
N GLU A 231 -10.27 1.83 29.92
CA GLU A 231 -10.49 2.16 31.32
C GLU A 231 -10.06 1.03 32.26
N LYS A 232 -10.53 -0.19 32.02
CA LYS A 232 -10.19 -1.37 32.83
C LYS A 232 -8.70 -1.68 32.85
N ASN A 233 -7.97 -1.41 31.77
CA ASN A 233 -6.56 -1.72 31.63
C ASN A 233 -5.65 -0.52 31.86
N THR A 234 -6.16 0.59 32.42
CA THR A 234 -5.39 1.82 32.64
C THR A 234 -4.12 1.56 33.46
N ASN A 235 -4.19 0.79 34.55
CA ASN A 235 -3.03 0.46 35.39
C ASN A 235 -1.98 -0.36 34.61
N ARG A 236 -2.43 -1.31 33.78
CA ARG A 236 -1.53 -2.06 32.88
C ARG A 236 -0.82 -1.14 31.90
N ASP A 237 -1.57 -0.22 31.29
CA ASP A 237 -1.02 0.73 30.31
C ASP A 237 -0.03 1.69 30.97
N PHE A 238 -0.23 2.09 32.23
CA PHE A 238 0.75 2.85 33.00
C PHE A 238 2.06 2.08 33.19
N ASN A 239 1.95 0.80 33.55
CA ASN A 239 3.14 -0.05 33.74
C ASN A 239 3.89 -0.29 32.43
N LEU A 240 3.19 -0.39 31.30
CA LEU A 240 3.76 -0.59 29.98
C LEU A 240 4.28 0.73 29.35
N GLY A 241 3.75 1.89 29.76
CA GLY A 241 4.03 3.18 29.17
C GLY A 241 3.42 3.39 27.78
N PHE A 242 2.47 2.53 27.35
CA PHE A 242 1.80 2.63 26.06
C PHE A 242 0.39 2.03 26.09
N THR A 243 -0.42 2.45 25.11
CA THR A 243 -1.78 1.95 24.87
C THR A 243 -1.76 0.52 24.35
N SER A 244 -2.36 -0.43 25.07
CA SER A 244 -2.31 -1.86 24.77
C SER A 244 -3.47 -2.38 23.93
N TYR A 245 -4.56 -1.61 23.76
CA TYR A 245 -5.75 -2.00 22.99
C TYR A 245 -6.09 -0.98 21.92
N GLY A 246 -6.71 -1.45 20.83
CA GLY A 246 -7.20 -0.63 19.72
C GLY A 246 -6.68 -1.08 18.36
N PRO A 247 -7.17 -0.47 17.26
CA PRO A 247 -6.87 -0.90 15.88
C PRO A 247 -5.39 -0.89 15.50
N HIS A 248 -4.52 -0.18 16.25
CA HIS A 248 -3.07 -0.22 16.08
C HIS A 248 -2.40 -1.47 16.67
N ARG A 249 -3.14 -2.31 17.41
CA ARG A 249 -2.68 -3.58 18.00
C ARG A 249 -3.35 -4.81 17.42
N GLU A 250 -4.45 -4.63 16.74
CA GLU A 250 -5.26 -5.68 16.14
C GLU A 250 -4.66 -6.17 14.82
N ASP A 251 -5.22 -7.24 14.25
CA ASP A 251 -4.68 -7.89 13.07
C ASP A 251 -5.74 -8.13 12.00
N ILE A 252 -5.29 -8.45 10.79
CA ILE A 252 -6.10 -8.96 9.70
C ILE A 252 -5.61 -10.37 9.39
N GLY A 253 -6.40 -11.35 9.79
CA GLY A 253 -6.11 -12.76 9.57
C GLY A 253 -6.44 -13.18 8.13
N ILE A 254 -5.58 -14.01 7.54
CA ILE A 254 -5.81 -14.64 6.25
C ILE A 254 -5.83 -16.14 6.45
N THR A 255 -6.93 -16.78 6.06
CA THR A 255 -7.09 -18.23 6.18
C THR A 255 -7.22 -18.91 4.83
N ILE A 256 -6.68 -20.12 4.72
CA ILE A 256 -6.84 -21.04 3.60
C ILE A 256 -7.51 -22.32 4.12
N ASN A 257 -8.67 -22.68 3.57
CA ASN A 257 -9.45 -23.82 4.03
C ASN A 257 -9.65 -23.82 5.57
N LYS A 258 -10.00 -22.66 6.14
CA LYS A 258 -10.22 -22.42 7.57
C LYS A 258 -8.96 -22.53 8.46
N LYS A 259 -7.77 -22.66 7.89
CA LYS A 259 -6.51 -22.70 8.65
C LYS A 259 -5.71 -21.40 8.39
N PRO A 260 -4.95 -20.87 9.37
CA PRO A 260 -4.12 -19.70 9.17
C PRO A 260 -3.14 -19.89 8.01
N ALA A 261 -3.19 -19.03 7.01
CA ALA A 261 -2.38 -19.18 5.81
C ALA A 261 -0.88 -19.02 6.10
N ALA A 262 -0.51 -18.18 7.07
CA ALA A 262 0.88 -17.94 7.46
C ALA A 262 1.63 -19.23 7.88
N THR A 263 0.92 -20.20 8.46
CA THR A 263 1.51 -21.43 8.99
C THR A 263 1.17 -22.69 8.20
N HIS A 264 0.13 -22.65 7.36
CA HIS A 264 -0.37 -23.84 6.66
C HIS A 264 -0.27 -23.74 5.14
N ALA A 265 -0.10 -22.56 4.57
CA ALA A 265 0.06 -22.41 3.14
C ALA A 265 1.52 -22.67 2.72
N SER A 266 1.70 -23.43 1.63
CA SER A 266 2.99 -23.54 0.95
C SER A 266 3.40 -22.20 0.35
N ARG A 267 4.68 -22.02 0.01
CA ARG A 267 5.18 -20.80 -0.65
C ARG A 267 4.42 -20.49 -1.94
N GLY A 268 4.08 -21.51 -2.73
CA GLY A 268 3.30 -21.36 -3.96
C GLY A 268 1.87 -20.88 -3.67
N GLU A 269 1.21 -21.41 -2.61
CA GLU A 269 -0.11 -20.96 -2.19
C GLU A 269 -0.08 -19.54 -1.66
N MET A 270 0.94 -19.16 -0.89
CA MET A 270 1.14 -17.77 -0.44
C MET A 270 1.27 -16.80 -1.62
N ARG A 271 2.06 -17.14 -2.66
CA ARG A 271 2.16 -16.35 -3.91
C ARG A 271 0.81 -16.20 -4.60
N SER A 272 0.02 -17.28 -4.67
CA SER A 272 -1.33 -17.23 -5.24
C SER A 272 -2.29 -16.38 -4.42
N ILE A 273 -2.20 -16.40 -3.08
CA ILE A 273 -3.02 -15.54 -2.20
C ILE A 273 -2.65 -14.06 -2.42
N VAL A 274 -1.35 -13.75 -2.45
CA VAL A 274 -0.87 -12.37 -2.68
C VAL A 274 -1.31 -11.88 -4.06
N LEU A 275 -1.18 -12.70 -5.10
CA LEU A 275 -1.65 -12.35 -6.44
C LEU A 275 -3.17 -12.11 -6.47
N ALA A 276 -3.94 -12.95 -5.80
CA ALA A 276 -5.39 -12.79 -5.68
C ALA A 276 -5.77 -11.50 -4.92
N LEU A 277 -5.03 -11.15 -3.86
CA LEU A 277 -5.20 -9.88 -3.14
C LEU A 277 -4.94 -8.68 -4.06
N LYS A 278 -3.87 -8.73 -4.86
CA LYS A 278 -3.51 -7.64 -5.78
C LYS A 278 -4.50 -7.47 -6.93
N ILE A 279 -5.05 -8.57 -7.45
CA ILE A 279 -6.13 -8.53 -8.44
C ILE A 279 -7.41 -7.94 -7.80
N ALA A 280 -7.73 -8.33 -6.55
CA ALA A 280 -8.87 -7.75 -5.83
C ALA A 280 -8.67 -6.25 -5.53
N GLU A 281 -7.44 -5.81 -5.24
CA GLU A 281 -7.06 -4.41 -5.11
C GLU A 281 -7.26 -3.64 -6.41
N LEU A 282 -6.84 -4.22 -7.54
CA LEU A 282 -7.02 -3.63 -8.86
C LEU A 282 -8.50 -3.33 -9.16
N ASP A 283 -9.35 -4.34 -9.02
CA ASP A 283 -10.79 -4.21 -9.25
C ASP A 283 -11.44 -3.18 -8.28
N LEU A 284 -10.97 -3.13 -7.03
CA LEU A 284 -11.49 -2.18 -6.04
C LEU A 284 -11.14 -0.75 -6.43
N LEU A 285 -9.88 -0.50 -6.81
CA LEU A 285 -9.42 0.82 -7.22
C LEU A 285 -10.12 1.29 -8.49
N GLU A 286 -10.28 0.42 -9.48
CA GLU A 286 -11.01 0.75 -10.71
C GLU A 286 -12.48 1.14 -10.39
N SER A 287 -13.16 0.34 -9.55
CA SER A 287 -14.53 0.61 -9.15
C SER A 287 -14.69 1.87 -8.28
N ALA A 288 -13.73 2.15 -7.39
CA ALA A 288 -13.80 3.27 -6.46
C ALA A 288 -13.40 4.61 -7.09
N ARG A 289 -12.60 4.58 -8.17
CA ARG A 289 -12.02 5.77 -8.77
C ARG A 289 -12.59 6.08 -10.15
N ASP A 290 -13.42 5.21 -10.70
CA ASP A 290 -13.97 5.29 -12.07
C ASP A 290 -12.88 5.59 -13.13
N THR A 291 -11.68 5.04 -12.89
CA THR A 291 -10.49 5.24 -13.72
C THR A 291 -9.65 3.98 -13.66
N LYS A 292 -9.15 3.52 -14.82
CA LYS A 292 -8.29 2.35 -14.88
C LYS A 292 -6.95 2.62 -14.18
N PRO A 293 -6.57 1.81 -13.18
CA PRO A 293 -5.28 1.96 -12.53
C PRO A 293 -4.11 1.64 -13.49
N LEU A 294 -3.01 2.37 -13.34
CA LEU A 294 -1.73 1.98 -13.92
C LEU A 294 -1.15 0.82 -13.13
N LEU A 295 -0.68 -0.21 -13.82
CA LEU A 295 -0.06 -1.37 -13.20
C LEU A 295 1.46 -1.28 -13.27
N LEU A 296 2.11 -1.46 -12.13
CA LEU A 296 3.56 -1.52 -12.01
C LEU A 296 3.96 -2.91 -11.53
N LEU A 297 4.73 -3.64 -12.32
CA LEU A 297 5.20 -4.99 -11.99
C LEU A 297 6.73 -4.98 -11.87
N ASP A 298 7.24 -5.02 -10.64
CA ASP A 298 8.68 -5.02 -10.37
C ASP A 298 9.21 -6.46 -10.25
N ASP A 299 9.79 -6.97 -11.33
CA ASP A 299 10.38 -8.32 -11.45
C ASP A 299 9.46 -9.49 -11.02
N VAL A 300 8.14 -9.31 -11.19
CA VAL A 300 7.14 -10.27 -10.70
C VAL A 300 7.12 -11.54 -11.54
N PHE A 301 7.37 -11.43 -12.85
CA PHE A 301 7.31 -12.57 -13.76
C PHE A 301 8.34 -13.65 -13.43
N SER A 302 9.51 -13.28 -12.92
CA SER A 302 10.56 -14.23 -12.48
C SER A 302 10.09 -15.10 -11.32
N GLU A 303 9.19 -14.59 -10.47
CA GLU A 303 8.68 -15.25 -9.26
C GLU A 303 7.46 -16.16 -9.50
N LEU A 304 6.85 -16.08 -10.69
CA LEU A 304 5.61 -16.80 -11.02
C LEU A 304 5.89 -17.97 -11.96
N ASP A 305 5.21 -19.09 -11.73
CA ASP A 305 5.14 -20.19 -12.70
C ASP A 305 4.21 -19.87 -13.87
N GLY A 306 4.25 -20.72 -14.90
CA GLY A 306 3.51 -20.49 -16.14
C GLY A 306 2.00 -20.35 -15.98
N ALA A 307 1.39 -21.06 -15.01
CA ALA A 307 -0.05 -20.95 -14.76
C ALA A 307 -0.40 -19.59 -14.15
N ARG A 308 0.35 -19.14 -13.14
CA ARG A 308 0.15 -17.83 -12.51
C ARG A 308 0.44 -16.68 -13.46
N ARG A 309 1.48 -16.81 -14.32
CA ARG A 309 1.78 -15.81 -15.37
C ARG A 309 0.60 -15.62 -16.31
N ARG A 310 0.01 -16.70 -16.82
CA ARG A 310 -1.18 -16.63 -17.72
C ARG A 310 -2.35 -15.91 -17.07
N HIS A 311 -2.67 -16.24 -15.81
CA HIS A 311 -3.77 -15.57 -15.10
C HIS A 311 -3.48 -14.08 -14.84
N LEU A 312 -2.25 -13.75 -14.49
CA LEU A 312 -1.87 -12.34 -14.34
C LEU A 312 -2.07 -11.58 -15.65
N VAL A 313 -1.54 -12.10 -16.76
CA VAL A 313 -1.64 -11.52 -18.11
C VAL A 313 -3.09 -11.23 -18.52
N GLU A 314 -4.03 -12.11 -18.20
CA GLU A 314 -5.46 -11.88 -18.49
C GLU A 314 -5.99 -10.61 -17.84
N HIS A 315 -5.53 -10.28 -16.64
CA HIS A 315 -5.93 -9.06 -15.93
C HIS A 315 -5.17 -7.82 -16.42
N LEU A 316 -3.98 -7.98 -17.02
CA LEU A 316 -3.18 -6.89 -17.55
C LEU A 316 -3.70 -6.32 -18.88
N LYS A 317 -4.38 -7.14 -19.70
CA LYS A 317 -4.79 -6.81 -21.09
C LYS A 317 -5.54 -5.49 -21.25
N ASN A 318 -6.26 -5.04 -20.24
CA ASN A 318 -7.09 -3.84 -20.30
C ASN A 318 -6.49 -2.63 -19.59
N HIS A 319 -5.24 -2.74 -19.10
CA HIS A 319 -4.60 -1.73 -18.30
C HIS A 319 -3.25 -1.35 -18.89
N GLN A 320 -2.90 -0.07 -18.84
CA GLN A 320 -1.52 0.32 -19.08
C GLN A 320 -0.65 -0.29 -18.00
N THR A 321 0.42 -0.97 -18.43
CA THR A 321 1.26 -1.77 -17.54
C THR A 321 2.73 -1.49 -17.79
N LEU A 322 3.49 -1.26 -16.74
CA LEU A 322 4.95 -1.17 -16.77
C LEU A 322 5.54 -2.41 -16.08
N ILE A 323 6.27 -3.22 -16.81
CA ILE A 323 6.85 -4.48 -16.32
C ILE A 323 8.37 -4.35 -16.32
N THR A 324 9.02 -4.52 -15.20
CA THR A 324 10.48 -4.61 -15.15
C THR A 324 10.92 -6.07 -15.15
N THR A 325 11.99 -6.36 -15.86
CA THR A 325 12.59 -7.70 -15.91
C THR A 325 14.09 -7.63 -16.23
N THR A 326 14.81 -8.69 -15.90
CA THR A 326 16.18 -8.93 -16.38
C THR A 326 16.19 -9.80 -17.64
N ASP A 327 15.10 -10.52 -17.93
CA ASP A 327 14.92 -11.42 -19.07
C ASP A 327 13.66 -11.02 -19.84
N ALA A 328 13.86 -10.29 -20.94
CA ALA A 328 12.77 -9.79 -21.77
C ALA A 328 12.00 -10.92 -22.46
N ASP A 329 12.70 -11.95 -22.95
CA ASP A 329 12.10 -13.00 -23.76
C ASP A 329 11.05 -13.79 -22.97
N SER A 330 11.32 -14.03 -21.70
CA SER A 330 10.38 -14.72 -20.80
C SER A 330 9.07 -13.94 -20.56
N VAL A 331 9.09 -12.62 -20.73
CA VAL A 331 7.91 -11.74 -20.56
C VAL A 331 7.22 -11.52 -21.90
N ILE A 332 7.98 -11.20 -22.95
CA ILE A 332 7.49 -10.94 -24.30
C ILE A 332 6.62 -12.08 -24.83
N ALA A 333 7.02 -13.34 -24.57
CA ALA A 333 6.27 -14.54 -24.99
C ALA A 333 4.81 -14.59 -24.51
N HIS A 334 4.41 -13.71 -23.60
CA HIS A 334 3.05 -13.66 -23.04
C HIS A 334 2.18 -12.53 -23.62
N PHE A 335 2.74 -11.65 -24.47
CA PHE A 335 2.04 -10.47 -24.99
C PHE A 335 2.16 -10.37 -26.52
N ASP A 336 1.01 -10.24 -27.18
CA ASP A 336 0.96 -10.10 -28.65
C ASP A 336 1.50 -8.73 -29.11
N SER A 337 1.39 -7.70 -28.28
CA SER A 337 1.91 -6.36 -28.53
C SER A 337 2.50 -5.76 -27.24
N HIS A 338 3.65 -5.16 -27.35
CA HIS A 338 4.37 -4.53 -26.25
C HIS A 338 5.34 -3.48 -26.75
N HIS A 339 5.64 -2.51 -25.89
CA HIS A 339 6.71 -1.54 -26.10
C HIS A 339 7.93 -1.93 -25.24
N LEU A 340 9.11 -2.03 -25.87
CA LEU A 340 10.34 -2.44 -25.19
C LEU A 340 11.23 -1.24 -24.87
N ILE A 341 11.57 -1.07 -23.60
CA ILE A 341 12.45 0.00 -23.10
C ILE A 341 13.70 -0.65 -22.50
N SER A 342 14.83 -0.45 -23.15
CA SER A 342 16.12 -1.00 -22.69
C SER A 342 16.85 0.01 -21.81
N LEU A 343 17.15 -0.38 -20.57
CA LEU A 343 18.02 0.39 -19.69
C LEU A 343 19.45 -0.11 -19.84
N GLN A 344 20.30 0.74 -20.41
CA GLN A 344 21.75 0.52 -20.44
C GLN A 344 22.35 1.14 -19.17
N LYS A 345 23.44 0.56 -18.67
CA LYS A 345 24.21 1.14 -17.56
C LYS A 345 24.94 2.38 -17.98
#